data_90f2d485a1b38fc2489bf5ac01471fd0
#
_entry.id   90f2d485a1b38fc2489bf5ac01471fd0
#
_cell.length_a   1.000
_cell.length_b   1.000
_cell.length_c   1.000
_cell.angle_alpha   90.00
_cell.angle_beta   90.00
_cell.angle_gamma   90.00
#
_symmetry.space_group_name_H-M   'P 1'
#
loop_
_entity.id
_entity.type
_entity.pdbx_description
1 polymer ?
#
loop_
_entity_poly.entity_id
_entity_poly.type
_entity_poly.pdbx_seq_one_letter_code
_entity_poly.pdbx_strand_id
1 'polypeptide(L)'
;MKLRLYERADAPEVLRLWNTAGAAAGYAPLDAGKLDELLLAHPAFCGESTFVLEERGAILGFAAGCTGDALAQGAVRGYVSCVLLDETCDTAENTALLLGAVEDSFRAKGKSVAAVTFFNPLRLPWIIPGTDGHRHNNMPGIAKDIPLYERMLALGYREAATEMAMYLDLAAFAYPAVMEERAAKMAAQGYTVDWYKEGVHRGVDEMVASLGNSMWDAEIPAAAHGGMRLLVGLSGDTVAGFTGPVYPEPTGRGYFAGIAVEERYRGHGLGKLLFYRLCRAEKECGAQYMSLFTGIDNPAQNIYKEAGFTPRRYFAVMIKELKP
;
A
#
# COMPACT_ATOMS: atom_id res chain seq x y z
N MET A 1 -5.19 -33.49 -6.08
CA MET A 1 -5.67 -32.27 -5.37
C MET A 1 -7.09 -31.95 -5.80
N LYS A 2 -7.91 -31.39 -4.88
CA LYS A 2 -9.29 -30.97 -5.11
C LYS A 2 -9.38 -29.47 -4.93
N LEU A 3 -9.91 -28.75 -5.92
CA LEU A 3 -10.30 -27.35 -5.82
C LEU A 3 -11.69 -27.24 -5.20
N ARG A 4 -11.88 -26.39 -4.20
CA ARG A 4 -13.17 -26.07 -3.59
C ARG A 4 -13.20 -24.67 -2.98
N LEU A 5 -14.39 -24.20 -2.66
CA LEU A 5 -14.54 -22.98 -1.86
C LEU A 5 -13.88 -23.14 -0.49
N TYR A 6 -13.35 -22.03 -0.01
CA TYR A 6 -12.87 -21.90 1.38
C TYR A 6 -14.05 -22.07 2.36
N GLU A 7 -13.81 -22.79 3.43
CA GLU A 7 -14.70 -22.91 4.57
C GLU A 7 -14.04 -22.39 5.84
N ARG A 8 -14.82 -21.89 6.79
CA ARG A 8 -14.26 -21.34 8.05
C ARG A 8 -13.40 -22.35 8.81
N ALA A 9 -13.70 -23.62 8.69
CA ALA A 9 -12.91 -24.70 9.29
C ALA A 9 -11.48 -24.81 8.74
N ASP A 10 -11.22 -24.25 7.55
CA ASP A 10 -9.88 -24.26 6.94
C ASP A 10 -8.92 -23.23 7.54
N ALA A 11 -9.40 -22.30 8.36
CA ALA A 11 -8.61 -21.19 8.87
C ALA A 11 -7.28 -21.59 9.53
N PRO A 12 -7.17 -22.69 10.34
CA PRO A 12 -5.88 -23.12 10.89
C PRO A 12 -4.87 -23.52 9.81
N GLU A 13 -5.32 -24.24 8.77
CA GLU A 13 -4.45 -24.65 7.67
C GLU A 13 -4.07 -23.46 6.76
N VAL A 14 -4.99 -22.52 6.54
CA VAL A 14 -4.70 -21.27 5.83
C VAL A 14 -3.64 -20.45 6.61
N LEU A 15 -3.72 -20.40 7.94
CA LEU A 15 -2.70 -19.75 8.77
C LEU A 15 -1.33 -20.45 8.63
N ARG A 16 -1.31 -21.79 8.63
CA ARG A 16 -0.08 -22.55 8.40
C ARG A 16 0.51 -22.19 7.03
N LEU A 17 -0.31 -22.26 5.97
CA LEU A 17 0.11 -21.93 4.60
C LEU A 17 0.58 -20.48 4.47
N TRP A 18 -0.10 -19.55 5.14
CA TRP A 18 0.31 -18.13 5.21
C TRP A 18 1.73 -17.99 5.78
N ASN A 19 1.99 -18.65 6.92
CA ASN A 19 3.28 -18.55 7.62
C ASN A 19 4.41 -19.39 6.99
N THR A 20 4.11 -20.17 5.95
CA THR A 20 5.09 -20.92 5.15
C THR A 20 5.19 -20.33 3.75
N ALA A 21 4.27 -20.65 2.85
CA ALA A 21 4.27 -20.16 1.47
C ALA A 21 4.10 -18.62 1.37
N GLY A 22 3.27 -18.04 2.23
CA GLY A 22 3.12 -16.58 2.30
C GLY A 22 4.42 -15.88 2.72
N ALA A 23 5.14 -16.43 3.67
CA ALA A 23 6.46 -15.92 4.07
C ALA A 23 7.47 -15.98 2.91
N ALA A 24 7.46 -17.05 2.11
CA ALA A 24 8.29 -17.17 0.90
C ALA A 24 7.91 -16.11 -0.16
N ALA A 25 6.64 -15.74 -0.26
CA ALA A 25 6.17 -14.63 -1.10
C ALA A 25 6.52 -13.25 -0.52
N GLY A 26 6.96 -13.19 0.74
CA GLY A 26 7.37 -11.97 1.44
C GLY A 26 6.31 -11.41 2.39
N TYR A 27 5.16 -12.06 2.57
CA TYR A 27 4.17 -11.61 3.57
C TYR A 27 4.73 -11.71 4.99
N ALA A 28 4.32 -10.79 5.84
CA ALA A 28 4.64 -10.85 7.25
C ALA A 28 3.89 -12.00 7.94
N PRO A 29 4.51 -12.75 8.87
CA PRO A 29 3.83 -13.79 9.61
C PRO A 29 2.69 -13.20 10.45
N LEU A 30 1.61 -13.97 10.57
CA LEU A 30 0.41 -13.62 11.33
C LEU A 30 0.15 -14.66 12.41
N ASP A 31 -0.53 -14.25 13.46
CA ASP A 31 -1.27 -15.15 14.35
C ASP A 31 -2.73 -15.29 13.89
N ALA A 32 -3.50 -16.16 14.55
CA ALA A 32 -4.88 -16.42 14.17
C ALA A 32 -5.78 -15.17 14.27
N GLY A 33 -5.57 -14.35 15.30
CA GLY A 33 -6.33 -13.11 15.48
C GLY A 33 -6.04 -12.10 14.37
N LYS A 34 -4.77 -11.95 13.99
CA LYS A 34 -4.37 -11.06 12.89
C LYS A 34 -4.80 -11.59 11.52
N LEU A 35 -4.77 -12.89 11.29
CA LEU A 35 -5.31 -13.47 10.05
C LEU A 35 -6.82 -13.18 9.93
N ASP A 36 -7.55 -13.32 11.01
CA ASP A 36 -8.98 -12.96 11.04
C ASP A 36 -9.20 -11.48 10.79
N GLU A 37 -8.53 -10.60 11.52
CA GLU A 37 -8.67 -9.15 11.40
C GLU A 37 -8.36 -8.65 9.98
N LEU A 38 -7.25 -9.08 9.41
CA LEU A 38 -6.73 -8.54 8.14
C LEU A 38 -7.30 -9.22 6.90
N LEU A 39 -7.80 -10.44 7.03
CA LEU A 39 -8.27 -11.25 5.90
C LEU A 39 -9.63 -11.89 6.14
N LEU A 40 -9.74 -12.90 6.99
CA LEU A 40 -10.89 -13.83 7.02
C LEU A 40 -12.16 -13.25 7.62
N ALA A 41 -12.08 -12.27 8.53
CA ALA A 41 -13.21 -11.53 9.10
C ALA A 41 -13.26 -10.07 8.62
N HIS A 42 -12.39 -9.69 7.68
CA HIS A 42 -12.39 -8.33 7.14
C HIS A 42 -13.69 -8.08 6.34
N PRO A 43 -14.33 -6.89 6.45
CA PRO A 43 -15.59 -6.59 5.74
C PRO A 43 -15.54 -6.75 4.23
N ALA A 44 -14.37 -6.58 3.61
CA ALA A 44 -14.18 -6.78 2.17
C ALA A 44 -13.90 -8.26 1.80
N PHE A 45 -13.75 -9.17 2.77
CA PHE A 45 -13.54 -10.59 2.48
C PHE A 45 -14.78 -11.20 1.81
N CYS A 46 -14.56 -11.97 0.74
CA CYS A 46 -15.62 -12.60 -0.02
C CYS A 46 -15.39 -14.12 -0.09
N GLY A 47 -16.05 -14.90 0.77
CA GLY A 47 -15.92 -16.36 0.79
C GLY A 47 -16.29 -17.04 -0.52
N GLU A 48 -17.26 -16.47 -1.26
CA GLU A 48 -17.67 -16.98 -2.59
C GLU A 48 -16.62 -16.72 -3.69
N SER A 49 -15.63 -15.88 -3.42
CA SER A 49 -14.49 -15.62 -4.31
C SER A 49 -13.18 -16.10 -3.69
N THR A 50 -13.25 -17.00 -2.70
CA THR A 50 -12.08 -17.53 -1.99
C THR A 50 -12.05 -19.05 -2.12
N PHE A 51 -10.90 -19.58 -2.57
CA PHE A 51 -10.75 -20.99 -2.94
C PHE A 51 -9.51 -21.59 -2.29
N VAL A 52 -9.59 -22.91 -2.07
CA VAL A 52 -8.50 -23.72 -1.57
C VAL A 52 -8.23 -24.90 -2.50
N LEU A 53 -6.95 -25.32 -2.55
CA LEU A 53 -6.54 -26.62 -3.08
C LEU A 53 -6.26 -27.55 -1.92
N GLU A 54 -7.01 -28.63 -1.83
CA GLU A 54 -6.94 -29.63 -0.77
C GLU A 54 -6.38 -30.95 -1.28
N GLU A 55 -5.50 -31.56 -0.51
CA GLU A 55 -5.11 -32.94 -0.70
C GLU A 55 -5.02 -33.66 0.64
N ARG A 56 -5.78 -34.76 0.77
CA ARG A 56 -5.83 -35.63 1.98
C ARG A 56 -6.08 -34.86 3.28
N GLY A 57 -6.92 -33.81 3.23
CA GLY A 57 -7.28 -32.97 4.36
C GLY A 57 -6.31 -31.82 4.67
N ALA A 58 -5.19 -31.73 3.95
CA ALA A 58 -4.28 -30.59 4.06
C ALA A 58 -4.60 -29.52 3.00
N ILE A 59 -4.59 -28.25 3.38
CA ILE A 59 -4.71 -27.13 2.44
C ILE A 59 -3.31 -26.79 1.92
N LEU A 60 -3.10 -27.03 0.64
CA LEU A 60 -1.84 -26.79 -0.06
C LEU A 60 -1.88 -25.55 -0.97
N GLY A 61 -3.07 -25.00 -1.23
CA GLY A 61 -3.23 -23.78 -1.98
C GLY A 61 -4.38 -22.93 -1.45
N PHE A 62 -4.24 -21.61 -1.55
CA PHE A 62 -5.24 -20.64 -1.13
C PHE A 62 -5.21 -19.42 -2.05
N ALA A 63 -6.38 -19.01 -2.54
CA ALA A 63 -6.51 -17.74 -3.25
C ALA A 63 -7.76 -17.00 -2.76
N ALA A 64 -7.61 -15.73 -2.46
CA ALA A 64 -8.70 -14.87 -2.00
C ALA A 64 -8.97 -13.75 -3.00
N GLY A 65 -10.24 -13.59 -3.36
CA GLY A 65 -10.75 -12.48 -4.16
C GLY A 65 -11.74 -11.61 -3.38
N CYS A 66 -11.80 -10.34 -3.73
CA CYS A 66 -12.77 -9.37 -3.20
C CYS A 66 -13.61 -8.78 -4.31
N THR A 67 -14.90 -8.61 -4.05
CA THR A 67 -15.84 -7.89 -4.93
C THR A 67 -16.75 -7.03 -4.09
N GLY A 68 -17.21 -5.89 -4.63
CA GLY A 68 -18.17 -5.01 -3.97
C GLY A 68 -18.26 -3.68 -4.70
N ASP A 69 -19.47 -3.18 -4.91
CA ASP A 69 -19.68 -1.94 -5.67
C ASP A 69 -19.19 -0.68 -4.92
N ALA A 70 -19.07 -0.78 -3.59
CA ALA A 70 -18.46 0.27 -2.76
C ALA A 70 -16.92 0.35 -2.87
N LEU A 71 -16.28 -0.68 -3.45
CA LEU A 71 -14.84 -0.67 -3.67
C LEU A 71 -14.47 0.26 -4.84
N ALA A 72 -13.24 0.77 -4.84
CA ALA A 72 -12.75 1.59 -5.95
C ALA A 72 -12.92 0.84 -7.28
N GLN A 73 -13.63 1.42 -8.24
CA GLN A 73 -14.01 0.77 -9.51
C GLN A 73 -14.73 -0.59 -9.33
N GLY A 74 -15.36 -0.82 -8.18
CA GLY A 74 -15.98 -2.08 -7.81
C GLY A 74 -17.12 -2.52 -8.72
N ALA A 75 -17.76 -1.61 -9.45
CA ALA A 75 -18.75 -1.94 -10.47
C ALA A 75 -18.19 -2.86 -11.57
N VAL A 76 -16.93 -2.70 -11.95
CA VAL A 76 -16.29 -3.44 -13.04
C VAL A 76 -15.17 -4.39 -12.57
N ARG A 77 -14.56 -4.15 -11.39
CA ARG A 77 -13.39 -4.89 -10.90
C ARG A 77 -13.71 -5.93 -9.84
N GLY A 78 -13.09 -7.12 -9.99
CA GLY A 78 -12.78 -8.02 -8.90
C GLY A 78 -11.30 -7.91 -8.52
N TYR A 79 -10.98 -7.94 -7.24
CA TYR A 79 -9.63 -7.80 -6.71
C TYR A 79 -9.08 -9.15 -6.25
N VAL A 80 -7.99 -9.61 -6.85
CA VAL A 80 -7.21 -10.74 -6.33
C VAL A 80 -6.36 -10.24 -5.18
N SER A 81 -6.64 -10.72 -3.97
CA SER A 81 -5.99 -10.22 -2.75
C SER A 81 -4.70 -10.95 -2.45
N CYS A 82 -4.68 -12.28 -2.56
CA CYS A 82 -3.47 -13.09 -2.46
C CYS A 82 -3.67 -14.43 -3.17
N VAL A 83 -2.55 -15.04 -3.55
CA VAL A 83 -2.47 -16.42 -4.07
C VAL A 83 -1.26 -17.08 -3.42
N LEU A 84 -1.49 -18.17 -2.72
CA LEU A 84 -0.48 -18.92 -1.98
C LEU A 84 -0.51 -20.38 -2.42
N LEU A 85 0.64 -20.98 -2.65
CA LEU A 85 0.82 -22.39 -2.96
C LEU A 85 1.96 -22.94 -2.09
N ASP A 86 1.72 -24.09 -1.47
CA ASP A 86 2.76 -24.85 -0.76
C ASP A 86 3.86 -25.25 -1.77
N GLU A 87 5.12 -25.25 -1.34
CA GLU A 87 6.27 -25.55 -2.21
C GLU A 87 6.15 -26.89 -2.94
N THR A 88 5.46 -27.86 -2.31
CA THR A 88 5.27 -29.20 -2.89
C THR A 88 4.30 -29.21 -4.07
N CYS A 89 3.50 -28.15 -4.24
CA CYS A 89 2.52 -28.05 -5.32
C CYS A 89 2.56 -26.68 -6.03
N ASP A 90 3.63 -25.90 -5.85
CA ASP A 90 3.80 -24.60 -6.47
C ASP A 90 4.13 -24.70 -7.97
N THR A 91 3.09 -24.98 -8.77
CA THR A 91 3.17 -25.17 -10.22
C THR A 91 2.31 -24.14 -10.97
N ALA A 92 2.58 -23.98 -12.28
CA ALA A 92 1.78 -23.12 -13.15
C ALA A 92 0.32 -23.61 -13.27
N GLU A 93 0.12 -24.93 -13.29
CA GLU A 93 -1.21 -25.54 -13.37
C GLU A 93 -2.05 -25.23 -12.12
N ASN A 94 -1.47 -25.36 -10.94
CA ASN A 94 -2.16 -25.07 -9.69
C ASN A 94 -2.42 -23.57 -9.50
N THR A 95 -1.50 -22.72 -9.96
CA THR A 95 -1.73 -21.27 -10.05
C THR A 95 -2.92 -20.96 -10.96
N ALA A 96 -2.98 -21.61 -12.14
CA ALA A 96 -4.06 -21.43 -13.10
C ALA A 96 -5.42 -21.90 -12.55
N LEU A 97 -5.44 -23.03 -11.82
CA LEU A 97 -6.65 -23.54 -11.18
C LEU A 97 -7.21 -22.56 -10.15
N LEU A 98 -6.37 -22.04 -9.25
CA LEU A 98 -6.78 -21.09 -8.21
C LEU A 98 -7.23 -19.75 -8.80
N LEU A 99 -6.42 -19.15 -9.67
CA LEU A 99 -6.77 -17.88 -10.32
C LEU A 99 -7.99 -18.01 -11.21
N GLY A 100 -8.11 -19.11 -11.96
CA GLY A 100 -9.27 -19.39 -12.80
C GLY A 100 -10.57 -19.41 -11.98
N ALA A 101 -10.58 -20.09 -10.83
CA ALA A 101 -11.74 -20.14 -9.95
C ALA A 101 -12.12 -18.75 -9.39
N VAL A 102 -11.13 -17.95 -8.98
CA VAL A 102 -11.36 -16.57 -8.55
C VAL A 102 -11.93 -15.73 -9.70
N GLU A 103 -11.35 -15.83 -10.90
CA GLU A 103 -11.84 -15.12 -12.10
C GLU A 103 -13.26 -15.53 -12.49
N ASP A 104 -13.59 -16.83 -12.41
CA ASP A 104 -14.94 -17.33 -12.69
C ASP A 104 -15.95 -16.77 -11.68
N SER A 105 -15.58 -16.70 -10.41
CA SER A 105 -16.42 -16.05 -9.38
C SER A 105 -16.65 -14.56 -9.68
N PHE A 106 -15.65 -13.87 -10.20
CA PHE A 106 -15.78 -12.47 -10.63
C PHE A 106 -16.73 -12.34 -11.83
N ARG A 107 -16.60 -13.20 -12.84
CA ARG A 107 -17.53 -13.24 -13.98
C ARG A 107 -18.98 -13.49 -13.53
N ALA A 108 -19.18 -14.45 -12.63
CA ALA A 108 -20.49 -14.75 -12.07
C ALA A 108 -21.11 -13.56 -11.33
N LYS A 109 -20.28 -12.63 -10.82
CA LYS A 109 -20.70 -11.37 -10.16
C LYS A 109 -20.71 -10.18 -11.12
N GLY A 110 -20.63 -10.40 -12.43
CA GLY A 110 -20.69 -9.37 -13.48
C GLY A 110 -19.44 -8.48 -13.54
N LYS A 111 -18.31 -8.90 -12.97
CA LYS A 111 -17.07 -8.13 -13.08
C LYS A 111 -16.36 -8.47 -14.39
N SER A 112 -15.87 -7.46 -15.07
CA SER A 112 -15.17 -7.57 -16.37
C SER A 112 -13.65 -7.44 -16.26
N VAL A 113 -13.11 -7.15 -15.07
CA VAL A 113 -11.67 -7.00 -14.85
C VAL A 113 -11.28 -7.70 -13.56
N ALA A 114 -10.25 -8.56 -13.62
CA ALA A 114 -9.51 -9.03 -12.45
C ALA A 114 -8.27 -8.15 -12.24
N ALA A 115 -8.03 -7.70 -11.00
CA ALA A 115 -6.96 -6.77 -10.69
C ALA A 115 -6.23 -7.11 -9.40
N VAL A 116 -4.90 -6.92 -9.41
CA VAL A 116 -4.07 -6.78 -8.21
C VAL A 116 -3.54 -5.36 -8.21
N THR A 117 -3.95 -4.55 -7.26
CA THR A 117 -3.66 -3.11 -7.28
C THR A 117 -3.02 -2.63 -5.98
N PHE A 118 -2.42 -1.44 -6.03
CA PHE A 118 -1.93 -0.73 -4.85
C PHE A 118 -3.03 -0.59 -3.77
N PHE A 119 -4.24 -0.33 -4.20
CA PHE A 119 -5.41 -0.15 -3.33
C PHE A 119 -6.22 -1.45 -3.21
N ASN A 120 -5.55 -2.57 -2.95
CA ASN A 120 -6.25 -3.81 -2.65
C ASN A 120 -7.14 -3.60 -1.41
N PRO A 121 -8.41 -4.03 -1.44
CA PRO A 121 -9.33 -3.89 -0.31
C PRO A 121 -8.79 -4.50 0.99
N LEU A 122 -8.00 -5.58 0.88
CA LEU A 122 -7.32 -6.22 2.01
C LEU A 122 -5.87 -5.72 2.08
N ARG A 123 -5.52 -5.06 3.17
CA ARG A 123 -4.16 -4.57 3.41
C ARG A 123 -3.34 -5.66 4.07
N LEU A 124 -2.57 -6.36 3.28
CA LEU A 124 -1.77 -7.51 3.72
C LEU A 124 -0.32 -7.08 4.00
N PRO A 125 0.16 -7.24 5.25
CA PRO A 125 1.49 -6.77 5.62
C PRO A 125 2.59 -7.66 5.04
N TRP A 126 3.74 -7.05 4.77
CA TRP A 126 4.91 -7.76 4.24
C TRP A 126 6.19 -7.31 4.93
N ILE A 127 7.22 -8.17 4.91
CA ILE A 127 8.55 -7.91 5.45
C ILE A 127 9.38 -7.15 4.42
N ILE A 128 10.01 -6.07 4.85
CA ILE A 128 10.91 -5.28 4.00
C ILE A 128 12.25 -5.99 3.90
N PRO A 129 12.70 -6.41 2.70
CA PRO A 129 13.95 -7.14 2.53
C PRO A 129 15.17 -6.37 3.02
N GLY A 130 16.11 -7.09 3.64
CA GLY A 130 17.36 -6.51 4.14
C GLY A 130 17.17 -5.62 5.38
N THR A 131 16.10 -5.87 6.15
CA THR A 131 15.86 -5.25 7.45
C THR A 131 15.68 -6.34 8.52
N ASP A 132 15.79 -5.97 9.79
CA ASP A 132 15.55 -6.88 10.91
C ASP A 132 14.04 -6.99 11.23
N GLY A 133 13.31 -7.56 10.28
CA GLY A 133 11.87 -7.82 10.40
C GLY A 133 10.96 -6.60 10.32
N HIS A 134 11.44 -5.47 9.82
CA HIS A 134 10.61 -4.29 9.59
C HIS A 134 9.51 -4.59 8.57
N ARG A 135 8.32 -4.04 8.80
CA ARG A 135 7.10 -4.36 8.04
C ARG A 135 6.52 -3.12 7.38
N HIS A 136 5.88 -3.33 6.26
CA HIS A 136 4.91 -2.38 5.71
C HIS A 136 3.51 -3.00 5.76
N ASN A 137 2.50 -2.24 6.07
CA ASN A 137 1.14 -2.72 6.34
C ASN A 137 0.35 -3.09 5.08
N ASN A 138 0.88 -2.86 3.90
CA ASN A 138 0.23 -3.14 2.63
C ASN A 138 1.24 -3.62 1.59
N MET A 139 0.91 -4.67 0.85
CA MET A 139 1.63 -5.11 -0.35
C MET A 139 0.98 -4.45 -1.58
N PRO A 140 1.70 -3.64 -2.37
CA PRO A 140 1.09 -2.77 -3.38
C PRO A 140 0.80 -3.47 -4.73
N GLY A 141 1.02 -4.76 -4.82
CA GLY A 141 0.88 -5.54 -6.03
C GLY A 141 1.53 -6.91 -5.89
N ILE A 142 1.84 -7.55 -7.00
CA ILE A 142 2.62 -8.81 -7.02
C ILE A 142 4.10 -8.46 -7.06
N ALA A 143 4.88 -9.04 -6.15
CA ALA A 143 6.33 -8.89 -6.15
C ALA A 143 6.92 -9.48 -7.44
N LYS A 144 7.77 -8.71 -8.12
CA LYS A 144 8.30 -9.11 -9.45
C LYS A 144 9.38 -10.19 -9.38
N ASP A 145 9.87 -10.50 -8.18
CA ASP A 145 10.92 -11.48 -7.91
C ASP A 145 10.39 -12.85 -7.44
N ILE A 146 9.07 -13.09 -7.52
CA ILE A 146 8.46 -14.40 -7.20
C ILE A 146 7.83 -15.05 -8.44
N PRO A 147 7.73 -16.40 -8.49
CA PRO A 147 7.21 -17.13 -9.65
C PRO A 147 5.78 -16.73 -10.06
N LEU A 148 4.96 -16.29 -9.10
CA LEU A 148 3.57 -15.87 -9.35
C LEU A 148 3.49 -14.73 -10.37
N TYR A 149 4.44 -13.81 -10.41
CA TYR A 149 4.45 -12.71 -11.38
C TYR A 149 4.49 -13.22 -12.82
N GLU A 150 5.46 -14.07 -13.16
CA GLU A 150 5.58 -14.63 -14.50
C GLU A 150 4.40 -15.53 -14.88
N ARG A 151 3.87 -16.28 -13.92
CA ARG A 151 2.68 -17.12 -14.14
C ARG A 151 1.44 -16.27 -14.43
N MET A 152 1.25 -15.16 -13.75
CA MET A 152 0.15 -14.23 -14.03
C MET A 152 0.27 -13.64 -15.45
N LEU A 153 1.47 -13.25 -15.88
CA LEU A 153 1.71 -12.81 -17.27
C LEU A 153 1.31 -13.92 -18.27
N ALA A 154 1.73 -15.17 -18.04
CA ALA A 154 1.39 -16.31 -18.88
C ALA A 154 -0.13 -16.60 -18.89
N LEU A 155 -0.85 -16.26 -17.82
CA LEU A 155 -2.30 -16.39 -17.71
C LEU A 155 -3.08 -15.20 -18.29
N GLY A 156 -2.40 -14.26 -18.96
CA GLY A 156 -3.00 -13.14 -19.67
C GLY A 156 -3.24 -11.89 -18.81
N TYR A 157 -2.67 -11.82 -17.61
CA TYR A 157 -2.55 -10.55 -16.90
C TYR A 157 -1.51 -9.67 -17.61
N ARG A 158 -1.71 -8.37 -17.56
CA ARG A 158 -0.72 -7.39 -18.00
C ARG A 158 -0.31 -6.51 -16.83
N GLU A 159 0.93 -6.10 -16.80
CA GLU A 159 1.42 -5.09 -15.88
C GLU A 159 0.86 -3.73 -16.28
N ALA A 160 0.13 -3.08 -15.37
CA ALA A 160 -0.44 -1.76 -15.57
C ALA A 160 0.45 -0.65 -14.99
N ALA A 161 1.22 -0.96 -13.95
CA ALA A 161 2.20 -0.07 -13.32
C ALA A 161 3.22 -0.90 -12.54
N THR A 162 4.40 -0.34 -12.32
CA THR A 162 5.39 -0.86 -11.37
C THR A 162 5.50 0.09 -10.19
N GLU A 163 5.33 -0.44 -8.98
CA GLU A 163 5.56 0.25 -7.71
C GLU A 163 6.91 -0.16 -7.12
N MET A 164 7.70 0.84 -6.75
CA MET A 164 8.97 0.64 -6.05
C MET A 164 8.78 0.88 -4.56
N ALA A 165 9.01 -0.15 -3.76
CA ALA A 165 9.08 -0.01 -2.32
C ALA A 165 10.43 0.59 -1.91
N MET A 166 10.38 1.66 -1.13
CA MET A 166 11.56 2.34 -0.61
C MET A 166 11.55 2.35 0.92
N TYR A 167 12.73 2.35 1.50
CA TYR A 167 12.94 2.25 2.95
C TYR A 167 14.01 3.22 3.42
N LEU A 168 13.79 3.83 4.59
CA LEU A 168 14.74 4.65 5.33
C LEU A 168 14.81 4.19 6.79
N ASP A 169 16.00 3.90 7.27
CA ASP A 169 16.29 3.80 8.70
C ASP A 169 16.40 5.21 9.29
N LEU A 170 15.49 5.56 10.19
CA LEU A 170 15.47 6.89 10.80
C LEU A 170 16.63 7.11 11.78
N ALA A 171 17.26 6.05 12.30
CA ALA A 171 18.47 6.21 13.10
C ALA A 171 19.60 6.86 12.27
N ALA A 172 19.72 6.45 10.99
CA ALA A 172 20.70 6.99 10.05
C ALA A 172 20.31 8.35 9.44
N PHE A 173 19.04 8.76 9.57
CA PHE A 173 18.58 10.02 8.98
C PHE A 173 19.14 11.23 9.74
N ALA A 174 19.78 12.14 8.99
CA ALA A 174 20.20 13.45 9.46
C ALA A 174 19.50 14.54 8.65
N TYR A 175 18.85 15.48 9.33
CA TYR A 175 18.22 16.62 8.66
C TYR A 175 19.29 17.59 8.17
N PRO A 176 19.42 17.83 6.84
CA PRO A 176 20.52 18.64 6.33
C PRO A 176 20.34 20.13 6.66
N ALA A 177 21.43 20.80 7.10
CA ALA A 177 21.41 22.23 7.41
C ALA A 177 20.93 23.10 6.23
N VAL A 178 21.25 22.70 4.99
CA VAL A 178 20.79 23.38 3.77
C VAL A 178 19.26 23.46 3.66
N MET A 179 18.51 22.61 4.36
CA MET A 179 17.05 22.67 4.39
C MET A 179 16.54 23.88 5.18
N GLU A 180 17.25 24.32 6.23
CA GLU A 180 16.90 25.56 6.95
C GLU A 180 17.19 26.81 6.11
N GLU A 181 18.30 26.84 5.36
CA GLU A 181 18.57 27.91 4.41
C GLU A 181 17.51 27.98 3.30
N ARG A 182 17.08 26.79 2.82
CA ARG A 182 15.99 26.69 1.83
C ARG A 182 14.68 27.20 2.41
N ALA A 183 14.34 26.81 3.64
CA ALA A 183 13.15 27.28 4.34
C ALA A 183 13.13 28.80 4.49
N ALA A 184 14.27 29.41 4.84
CA ALA A 184 14.40 30.89 4.95
C ALA A 184 14.18 31.58 3.59
N LYS A 185 14.78 31.06 2.51
CA LYS A 185 14.57 31.58 1.15
C LYS A 185 13.12 31.47 0.68
N MET A 186 12.45 30.36 1.01
CA MET A 186 11.03 30.17 0.70
C MET A 186 10.14 31.10 1.50
N ALA A 187 10.43 31.30 2.80
CA ALA A 187 9.69 32.22 3.65
C ALA A 187 9.75 33.67 3.14
N ALA A 188 10.90 34.11 2.62
CA ALA A 188 11.04 35.41 1.98
C ALA A 188 10.18 35.55 0.69
N GLN A 189 9.71 34.45 0.11
CA GLN A 189 8.79 34.41 -1.04
C GLN A 189 7.33 34.16 -0.61
N GLY A 190 7.04 34.12 0.69
CA GLY A 190 5.69 33.87 1.23
C GLY A 190 5.31 32.39 1.35
N TYR A 191 6.28 31.46 1.17
CA TYR A 191 6.05 30.03 1.31
C TYR A 191 6.68 29.48 2.57
N THR A 192 5.90 28.74 3.40
CA THR A 192 6.40 28.13 4.62
C THR A 192 5.93 26.68 4.76
N VAL A 193 6.51 25.94 5.69
CA VAL A 193 6.02 24.62 6.13
C VAL A 193 5.86 24.67 7.63
N ASP A 194 4.66 24.35 8.12
CA ASP A 194 4.34 24.32 9.56
C ASP A 194 3.38 23.16 9.86
N TRP A 195 3.13 22.91 11.14
CA TRP A 195 2.03 22.06 11.58
C TRP A 195 0.70 22.74 11.27
N TYR A 196 -0.26 21.96 10.77
CA TYR A 196 -1.62 22.49 10.57
C TYR A 196 -2.21 23.00 11.87
N LYS A 197 -2.86 24.14 11.81
CA LYS A 197 -3.54 24.79 12.95
C LYS A 197 -4.93 25.20 12.52
N GLU A 198 -5.93 24.54 13.11
CA GLU A 198 -7.32 24.88 12.90
C GLU A 198 -7.61 26.35 13.24
N GLY A 199 -8.40 27.02 12.42
CA GLY A 199 -8.73 28.45 12.58
C GLY A 199 -7.61 29.43 12.23
N VAL A 200 -6.39 28.95 11.93
CA VAL A 200 -5.26 29.77 11.47
C VAL A 200 -4.97 29.51 10.00
N HIS A 201 -4.83 28.25 9.62
CA HIS A 201 -4.59 27.85 8.24
C HIS A 201 -5.91 27.55 7.52
N ARG A 202 -6.00 27.89 6.23
CA ARG A 202 -7.23 27.85 5.45
C ARG A 202 -7.07 26.98 4.21
N GLY A 203 -8.17 26.37 3.75
CA GLY A 203 -8.25 25.73 2.44
C GLY A 203 -7.65 24.33 2.38
N VAL A 204 -7.56 23.58 3.51
CA VAL A 204 -7.05 22.22 3.51
C VAL A 204 -7.97 21.28 2.73
N ASP A 205 -9.28 21.39 2.90
CA ASP A 205 -10.28 20.54 2.24
C ASP A 205 -10.29 20.77 0.72
N GLU A 206 -10.32 22.04 0.30
CA GLU A 206 -10.30 22.45 -1.09
C GLU A 206 -9.00 22.03 -1.79
N MET A 207 -7.87 22.19 -1.10
CA MET A 207 -6.57 21.77 -1.61
C MET A 207 -6.54 20.24 -1.81
N VAL A 208 -6.99 19.45 -0.83
CA VAL A 208 -7.03 17.98 -0.95
C VAL A 208 -7.96 17.55 -2.07
N ALA A 209 -9.18 18.11 -2.13
CA ALA A 209 -10.13 17.83 -3.20
C ALA A 209 -9.57 18.12 -4.60
N SER A 210 -8.75 19.19 -4.74
CA SER A 210 -8.11 19.54 -6.02
C SER A 210 -7.11 18.51 -6.53
N LEU A 211 -6.61 17.61 -5.64
CA LEU A 211 -5.66 16.55 -6.00
C LEU A 211 -6.34 15.34 -6.67
N GLY A 212 -7.67 15.20 -6.54
CA GLY A 212 -8.45 14.13 -7.16
C GLY A 212 -8.07 12.72 -6.65
N ASN A 213 -7.63 12.60 -5.41
CA ASN A 213 -7.28 11.33 -4.80
C ASN A 213 -8.27 10.99 -3.69
N SER A 214 -9.23 10.12 -3.99
CA SER A 214 -10.33 9.76 -3.10
C SER A 214 -9.90 9.18 -1.73
N MET A 215 -8.71 8.62 -1.61
CA MET A 215 -8.19 8.18 -0.30
C MET A 215 -7.81 9.38 0.57
N TRP A 216 -7.19 10.38 -0.02
CA TRP A 216 -6.81 11.59 0.70
C TRP A 216 -8.02 12.46 1.05
N ASP A 217 -9.07 12.46 0.20
CA ASP A 217 -10.29 13.24 0.43
C ASP A 217 -10.99 12.91 1.77
N ALA A 218 -10.88 11.66 2.22
CA ALA A 218 -11.42 11.24 3.51
C ALA A 218 -10.41 11.40 4.65
N GLU A 219 -9.17 10.96 4.45
CA GLU A 219 -8.18 10.82 5.52
C GLU A 219 -7.58 12.17 5.95
N ILE A 220 -7.20 13.01 5.01
CA ILE A 220 -6.43 14.23 5.34
C ILE A 220 -7.30 15.30 6.02
N PRO A 221 -8.53 15.62 5.54
CA PRO A 221 -9.43 16.50 6.27
C PRO A 221 -9.77 15.97 7.67
N ALA A 222 -10.05 14.65 7.78
CA ALA A 222 -10.33 14.05 9.08
C ALA A 222 -9.15 14.17 10.05
N ALA A 223 -7.92 14.00 9.57
CA ALA A 223 -6.72 14.19 10.37
C ALA A 223 -6.53 15.65 10.78
N ALA A 224 -6.72 16.59 9.86
CA ALA A 224 -6.58 18.03 10.10
C ALA A 224 -7.58 18.52 11.17
N HIS A 225 -8.87 18.27 10.95
CA HIS A 225 -9.95 18.70 11.86
C HIS A 225 -10.02 17.87 13.15
N GLY A 226 -9.50 16.63 13.13
CA GLY A 226 -9.36 15.77 14.30
C GLY A 226 -8.17 16.12 15.20
N GLY A 227 -7.38 17.14 14.86
CA GLY A 227 -6.23 17.59 15.66
C GLY A 227 -5.01 16.66 15.57
N MET A 228 -4.94 15.80 14.55
CA MET A 228 -3.74 14.99 14.32
C MET A 228 -2.58 15.85 13.82
N ARG A 229 -1.35 15.40 14.06
CA ARG A 229 -0.14 16.09 13.61
C ARG A 229 -0.01 16.00 12.08
N LEU A 230 -0.40 17.03 11.36
CA LEU A 230 -0.31 17.15 9.92
C LEU A 230 0.65 18.29 9.54
N LEU A 231 1.67 18.02 8.73
CA LEU A 231 2.52 19.04 8.15
C LEU A 231 1.87 19.62 6.90
N VAL A 232 1.84 20.94 6.80
CA VAL A 232 1.29 21.65 5.63
C VAL A 232 2.33 22.60 5.04
N GLY A 233 2.36 22.63 3.71
CA GLY A 233 3.00 23.69 2.95
C GLY A 233 2.01 24.84 2.79
N LEU A 234 2.46 26.05 3.03
CA LEU A 234 1.63 27.25 3.07
C LEU A 234 2.09 28.29 2.04
N SER A 235 1.12 28.99 1.47
CA SER A 235 1.29 30.24 0.74
C SER A 235 0.55 31.34 1.54
N GLY A 236 1.29 32.13 2.33
CA GLY A 236 0.71 32.93 3.40
C GLY A 236 0.07 32.04 4.46
N ASP A 237 -1.25 32.13 4.65
CA ASP A 237 -2.06 31.29 5.55
C ASP A 237 -2.84 30.19 4.82
N THR A 238 -2.73 30.12 3.48
CA THR A 238 -3.45 29.15 2.64
C THR A 238 -2.64 27.88 2.49
N VAL A 239 -3.29 26.72 2.71
CA VAL A 239 -2.67 25.40 2.52
C VAL A 239 -2.42 25.16 1.04
N ALA A 240 -1.16 24.97 0.69
CA ALA A 240 -0.66 24.74 -0.67
C ALA A 240 -0.22 23.28 -0.90
N GLY A 241 -0.11 22.50 0.16
CA GLY A 241 0.28 21.09 0.12
C GLY A 241 0.30 20.49 1.52
N PHE A 242 0.46 19.18 1.61
CA PHE A 242 0.49 18.46 2.89
C PHE A 242 1.46 17.29 2.87
N THR A 243 1.79 16.80 4.07
CA THR A 243 2.30 15.45 4.31
C THR A 243 1.96 15.00 5.74
N GLY A 244 1.71 13.70 5.90
CA GLY A 244 1.26 13.12 7.17
C GLY A 244 -0.06 12.36 7.00
N PRO A 245 -0.86 12.17 8.07
CA PRO A 245 -0.56 12.54 9.47
C PRO A 245 0.68 11.82 10.02
N VAL A 246 1.34 12.41 11.02
CA VAL A 246 2.64 11.96 11.55
C VAL A 246 2.46 11.25 12.89
N TYR A 247 2.73 9.95 12.93
CA TYR A 247 2.75 9.15 14.15
C TYR A 247 3.48 7.80 13.92
N PRO A 248 4.09 7.20 14.96
CA PRO A 248 4.66 5.88 14.85
C PRO A 248 3.56 4.80 14.93
N GLU A 249 3.57 3.85 14.00
CA GLU A 249 2.76 2.64 14.10
C GLU A 249 3.32 1.69 15.19
N PRO A 250 2.52 0.72 15.67
CA PRO A 250 2.99 -0.28 16.64
C PRO A 250 4.21 -1.11 16.18
N THR A 251 4.45 -1.16 14.88
CA THR A 251 5.60 -1.82 14.25
C THR A 251 6.89 -0.97 14.31
N GLY A 252 6.81 0.26 14.80
CA GLY A 252 7.90 1.24 14.75
C GLY A 252 8.00 1.99 13.43
N ARG A 253 7.12 1.72 12.45
CA ARG A 253 7.07 2.46 11.18
C ARG A 253 6.48 3.85 11.41
N GLY A 254 7.13 4.88 10.89
CA GLY A 254 6.54 6.20 10.77
C GLY A 254 5.44 6.20 9.71
N TYR A 255 4.23 6.59 10.11
CA TYR A 255 3.06 6.63 9.22
C TYR A 255 2.93 7.97 8.53
N PHE A 256 2.60 7.91 7.26
CA PHE A 256 2.04 9.04 6.52
C PHE A 256 1.17 8.52 5.36
N ALA A 257 0.04 9.16 5.12
CA ALA A 257 -0.88 8.78 4.04
C ALA A 257 -0.34 9.18 2.66
N GLY A 258 0.50 10.23 2.63
CA GLY A 258 1.08 10.72 1.40
C GLY A 258 1.73 12.09 1.54
N ILE A 259 2.18 12.58 0.40
CA ILE A 259 2.71 13.94 0.24
C ILE A 259 2.24 14.51 -1.09
N ALA A 260 1.71 15.71 -1.08
CA ALA A 260 1.34 16.42 -2.29
C ALA A 260 1.50 17.94 -2.14
N VAL A 261 1.71 18.58 -3.27
CA VAL A 261 1.64 20.04 -3.42
C VAL A 261 0.71 20.33 -4.58
N GLU A 262 -0.29 21.18 -4.37
CA GLU A 262 -1.22 21.61 -5.39
C GLU A 262 -0.46 22.22 -6.59
N GLU A 263 -0.91 21.94 -7.80
CA GLU A 263 -0.18 22.24 -9.03
C GLU A 263 0.27 23.71 -9.15
N ARG A 264 -0.61 24.64 -8.82
CA ARG A 264 -0.32 26.09 -8.89
C ARG A 264 0.78 26.55 -7.93
N TYR A 265 1.11 25.76 -6.91
CA TYR A 265 2.16 26.07 -5.93
C TYR A 265 3.44 25.23 -6.09
N ARG A 266 3.51 24.44 -7.17
CA ARG A 266 4.73 23.67 -7.49
C ARG A 266 5.85 24.60 -7.96
N GLY A 267 7.08 24.06 -7.98
CA GLY A 267 8.27 24.82 -8.44
C GLY A 267 8.96 25.67 -7.35
N HIS A 268 8.31 25.91 -6.22
CA HIS A 268 8.86 26.72 -5.11
C HIS A 268 9.64 25.93 -4.06
N GLY A 269 9.78 24.61 -4.22
CA GLY A 269 10.53 23.74 -3.30
C GLY A 269 9.73 23.20 -2.11
N LEU A 270 8.41 23.50 -2.01
CA LEU A 270 7.54 23.05 -0.92
C LEU A 270 7.58 21.53 -0.71
N GLY A 271 7.44 20.74 -1.78
CA GLY A 271 7.42 19.27 -1.68
C GLY A 271 8.70 18.70 -1.06
N LYS A 272 9.86 19.24 -1.44
CA LYS A 272 11.13 18.80 -0.87
C LYS A 272 11.23 19.17 0.63
N LEU A 273 10.86 20.39 0.99
CA LEU A 273 10.91 20.82 2.38
C LEU A 273 9.90 20.06 3.25
N LEU A 274 8.68 19.82 2.76
CA LEU A 274 7.66 18.99 3.42
C LEU A 274 8.22 17.61 3.72
N PHE A 275 8.84 16.95 2.72
CA PHE A 275 9.35 15.58 2.88
C PHE A 275 10.49 15.49 3.90
N TYR A 276 11.45 16.41 3.87
CA TYR A 276 12.52 16.41 4.86
C TYR A 276 12.01 16.72 6.27
N ARG A 277 11.04 17.61 6.41
CA ARG A 277 10.38 17.88 7.70
C ARG A 277 9.56 16.71 8.19
N LEU A 278 8.91 15.96 7.28
CA LEU A 278 8.25 14.71 7.60
C LEU A 278 9.24 13.70 8.21
N CYS A 279 10.37 13.42 7.54
CA CYS A 279 11.37 12.49 8.05
C CYS A 279 11.90 12.89 9.43
N ARG A 280 12.15 14.21 9.65
CA ARG A 280 12.53 14.72 10.96
C ARG A 280 11.44 14.52 12.01
N ALA A 281 10.21 14.85 11.66
CA ALA A 281 9.07 14.74 12.57
C ALA A 281 8.77 13.28 12.96
N GLU A 282 8.87 12.35 12.02
CA GLU A 282 8.73 10.91 12.29
C GLU A 282 9.83 10.40 13.23
N LYS A 283 11.09 10.80 13.00
CA LYS A 283 12.18 10.48 13.91
C LYS A 283 11.95 11.05 15.32
N GLU A 284 11.52 12.32 15.41
CA GLU A 284 11.25 13.01 16.68
C GLU A 284 10.06 12.42 17.46
N CYS A 285 9.07 11.84 16.78
CA CYS A 285 7.95 11.16 17.43
C CYS A 285 8.27 9.70 17.84
N GLY A 286 9.49 9.23 17.58
CA GLY A 286 9.96 7.91 18.01
C GLY A 286 9.79 6.80 16.99
N ALA A 287 9.43 7.12 15.74
CA ALA A 287 9.47 6.13 14.67
C ALA A 287 10.89 5.65 14.43
N GLN A 288 11.04 4.36 14.15
CA GLN A 288 12.34 3.71 13.93
C GLN A 288 12.72 3.73 12.44
N TYR A 289 11.77 3.62 11.57
CA TYR A 289 11.96 3.59 10.12
C TYR A 289 10.76 4.18 9.38
N MET A 290 10.98 4.52 8.12
CA MET A 290 9.92 4.84 7.17
C MET A 290 9.98 3.91 5.96
N SER A 291 8.82 3.60 5.42
CA SER A 291 8.69 2.91 4.14
C SER A 291 7.55 3.49 3.32
N LEU A 292 7.75 3.57 2.02
CA LEU A 292 6.79 4.13 1.07
C LEU A 292 6.83 3.36 -0.25
N PHE A 293 5.81 3.60 -1.06
CA PHE A 293 5.76 3.17 -2.44
C PHE A 293 5.74 4.36 -3.38
N THR A 294 6.32 4.18 -4.55
CA THR A 294 6.27 5.18 -5.61
C THR A 294 6.38 4.49 -6.97
N GLY A 295 5.61 4.96 -7.94
CA GLY A 295 5.78 4.51 -9.32
C GLY A 295 7.20 4.76 -9.82
N ILE A 296 7.75 3.83 -10.59
CA ILE A 296 9.15 3.93 -11.08
C ILE A 296 9.39 5.17 -11.96
N ASP A 297 8.34 5.71 -12.58
CA ASP A 297 8.41 6.92 -13.41
C ASP A 297 8.10 8.21 -12.63
N ASN A 298 7.79 8.11 -11.34
CA ASN A 298 7.46 9.28 -10.52
C ASN A 298 8.74 10.08 -10.19
N PRO A 299 8.87 11.34 -10.60
CA PRO A 299 10.05 12.16 -10.31
C PRO A 299 10.26 12.42 -8.81
N ALA A 300 9.23 12.27 -7.97
CA ALA A 300 9.35 12.41 -6.51
C ALA A 300 10.34 11.41 -5.89
N GLN A 301 10.62 10.26 -6.57
CA GLN A 301 11.63 9.30 -6.11
C GLN A 301 13.02 9.94 -5.90
N ASN A 302 13.35 11.02 -6.64
CA ASN A 302 14.62 11.72 -6.47
C ASN A 302 14.70 12.39 -5.09
N ILE A 303 13.59 12.96 -4.60
CA ILE A 303 13.52 13.56 -3.27
C ILE A 303 13.72 12.47 -2.20
N TYR A 304 13.11 11.30 -2.40
CA TYR A 304 13.23 10.17 -1.46
C TYR A 304 14.66 9.64 -1.40
N LYS A 305 15.30 9.42 -2.56
CA LYS A 305 16.70 8.98 -2.65
C LYS A 305 17.66 10.00 -2.01
N GLU A 306 17.47 11.29 -2.27
CA GLU A 306 18.25 12.34 -1.65
C GLU A 306 18.08 12.41 -0.12
N ALA A 307 16.91 12.06 0.40
CA ALA A 307 16.65 11.95 1.84
C ALA A 307 17.21 10.68 2.48
N GLY A 308 17.79 9.76 1.68
CA GLY A 308 18.43 8.54 2.14
C GLY A 308 17.57 7.27 2.00
N PHE A 309 16.39 7.36 1.38
CA PHE A 309 15.61 6.16 1.07
C PHE A 309 16.31 5.31 0.01
N THR A 310 16.28 4.00 0.23
CA THR A 310 16.83 3.00 -0.70
C THR A 310 15.73 2.08 -1.21
N PRO A 311 15.76 1.72 -2.51
CA PRO A 311 14.86 0.71 -3.06
C PRO A 311 15.04 -0.64 -2.37
N ARG A 312 13.95 -1.36 -2.11
CA ARG A 312 13.94 -2.67 -1.45
C ARG A 312 13.31 -3.76 -2.28
N ARG A 313 12.20 -3.47 -2.95
CA ARG A 313 11.47 -4.44 -3.78
C ARG A 313 10.63 -3.73 -4.83
N TYR A 314 10.36 -4.40 -5.93
CA TYR A 314 9.49 -3.93 -7.00
C TYR A 314 8.24 -4.80 -7.07
N PHE A 315 7.10 -4.14 -7.25
CA PHE A 315 5.80 -4.79 -7.33
C PHE A 315 5.09 -4.38 -8.61
N ALA A 316 4.42 -5.34 -9.24
CA ALA A 316 3.59 -5.10 -10.41
C ALA A 316 2.13 -4.94 -10.01
N VAL A 317 1.51 -3.85 -10.42
CA VAL A 317 0.05 -3.73 -10.49
C VAL A 317 -0.40 -4.51 -11.72
N MET A 318 -1.22 -5.56 -11.51
CA MET A 318 -1.60 -6.51 -12.56
C MET A 318 -3.10 -6.39 -12.86
N ILE A 319 -3.46 -6.37 -14.13
CA ILE A 319 -4.86 -6.37 -14.56
C ILE A 319 -5.08 -7.36 -15.71
N LYS A 320 -6.28 -7.95 -15.75
CA LYS A 320 -6.72 -8.84 -16.80
C LYS A 320 -8.18 -8.57 -17.14
N GLU A 321 -8.46 -8.35 -18.42
CA GLU A 321 -9.84 -8.30 -18.92
C GLU A 321 -10.45 -9.71 -18.86
N LEU A 322 -11.59 -9.82 -18.21
CA LEU A 322 -12.35 -11.07 -18.11
C LEU A 322 -13.35 -11.11 -19.28
N LYS A 323 -13.06 -11.97 -20.26
CA LYS A 323 -14.03 -12.21 -21.34
C LYS A 323 -15.26 -12.90 -20.75
N PRO A 324 -16.47 -12.60 -21.29
CA PRO A 324 -17.70 -13.27 -20.90
C PRO A 324 -17.63 -14.78 -21.01
#